data_05838a596b8751f5a8648389160c8260
#
_entry.id   05838a596b8751f5a8648389160c8260
#
_cell.length_a   1.000
_cell.length_b   1.000
_cell.length_c   1.000
_cell.angle_alpha   90.00
_cell.angle_beta   90.00
_cell.angle_gamma   90.00
#
_symmetry.space_group_name_H-M   'P 1'
#
loop_
_entity.id
_entity.type
_entity.pdbx_description
1 polymer ?
#
loop_
_entity_poly.entity_id
_entity_poly.type
_entity_poly.pdbx_seq_one_letter_code
_entity_poly.pdbx_strand_id
1 'polypeptide(L)'
;MLSLGKAAYVPNTLTVKAYRPALYIPTKEEVRALLTIMEVPTSHNKTQRRLNKECKVLFLLYYCCGLRLSEGRVLKRENVDLGTGTITIIGSKGQKDRLVYLPHDGIDIIREYIDFIETAAPNIPWVFPGFGVDKPISCSGVESCFNRYWKKLPVAKTLEKQPTPHCLRHAFVVDRINEWMLDGIDTNKMIPYLSRYLGHKSPDETFYYYHLARKAFDVILQKDSVSKRVIPEVSPYEE
;
A
#
# COMPACT_ATOMS: atom_id res chain seq x y z
N MET A 1 30.59 31.07 46.28
CA MET A 1 30.22 30.75 44.89
C MET A 1 30.53 29.28 44.64
N LEU A 2 29.53 28.42 44.71
CA LEU A 2 29.66 26.99 44.45
C LEU A 2 29.29 26.74 42.99
N SER A 3 30.26 26.40 42.13
CA SER A 3 30.06 25.97 40.77
C SER A 3 29.50 24.55 40.77
N LEU A 4 28.22 24.41 40.44
CA LEU A 4 27.59 23.11 40.16
C LEU A 4 28.08 22.61 38.80
N GLY A 5 29.21 21.93 38.76
CA GLY A 5 29.67 21.19 37.60
C GLY A 5 28.83 19.96 37.36
N LYS A 6 27.63 20.10 36.80
CA LYS A 6 26.90 18.96 36.22
C LYS A 6 27.46 18.72 34.83
N ALA A 7 28.29 17.70 34.68
CA ALA A 7 28.64 17.17 33.37
C ALA A 7 27.34 16.74 32.68
N ALA A 8 27.04 17.35 31.56
CA ALA A 8 25.92 16.92 30.74
C ALA A 8 26.20 15.48 30.27
N TYR A 9 25.29 14.56 30.56
CA TYR A 9 25.38 13.21 30.05
C TYR A 9 25.18 13.25 28.52
N VAL A 10 26.28 13.04 27.81
CA VAL A 10 26.23 12.81 26.36
C VAL A 10 26.16 11.29 26.15
N PRO A 11 25.04 10.74 25.65
CA PRO A 11 24.97 9.31 25.36
C PRO A 11 26.06 8.92 24.37
N ASN A 12 26.90 7.93 24.73
CA ASN A 12 27.97 7.42 23.87
C ASN A 12 27.50 6.72 22.58
N THR A 13 26.20 6.63 22.33
CA THR A 13 25.62 6.07 21.13
C THR A 13 24.68 7.09 20.51
N LEU A 14 25.21 8.00 19.72
CA LEU A 14 24.47 8.54 18.60
C LEU A 14 24.28 7.38 17.64
N THR A 15 23.18 6.65 17.80
CA THR A 15 22.72 5.72 16.75
C THR A 15 22.41 6.59 15.55
N VAL A 16 23.36 6.68 14.63
CA VAL A 16 23.15 7.22 13.30
C VAL A 16 21.98 6.42 12.75
N LYS A 17 20.81 7.06 12.60
CA LYS A 17 19.67 6.41 11.96
C LYS A 17 20.17 5.90 10.63
N ALA A 18 20.23 4.57 10.48
CA ALA A 18 20.67 3.96 9.25
C ALA A 18 19.95 4.62 8.08
N TYR A 19 20.69 5.05 7.07
CA TYR A 19 20.15 5.65 5.86
C TYR A 19 19.06 4.71 5.33
N ARG A 20 17.81 5.15 5.36
CA ARG A 20 16.71 4.40 4.73
C ARG A 20 16.76 4.77 3.26
N PRO A 21 17.01 3.80 2.36
CA PRO A 21 17.00 4.07 0.94
C PRO A 21 15.65 4.68 0.56
N ALA A 22 15.67 5.59 -0.40
CA ALA A 22 14.46 6.23 -0.90
C ALA A 22 13.43 5.16 -1.29
N LEU A 23 12.25 5.26 -0.69
CA LEU A 23 11.14 4.35 -0.94
C LEU A 23 10.54 4.68 -2.31
N TYR A 24 10.48 3.70 -3.20
CA TYR A 24 9.75 3.88 -4.45
C TYR A 24 8.25 3.74 -4.21
N ILE A 25 7.49 4.74 -4.62
CA ILE A 25 6.02 4.76 -4.52
C ILE A 25 5.48 4.84 -5.94
N PRO A 26 4.81 3.76 -6.42
CA PRO A 26 4.22 3.76 -7.74
C PRO A 26 3.12 4.82 -7.89
N THR A 27 3.03 5.43 -9.05
CA THR A 27 1.91 6.31 -9.39
C THR A 27 0.64 5.51 -9.68
N LYS A 28 -0.52 6.19 -9.69
CA LYS A 28 -1.81 5.57 -10.07
C LYS A 28 -1.76 4.95 -11.47
N GLU A 29 -1.08 5.60 -12.41
CA GLU A 29 -0.88 5.14 -13.78
C GLU A 29 -0.03 3.88 -13.84
N GLU A 30 1.05 3.81 -13.05
CA GLU A 30 1.93 2.65 -12.97
C GLU A 30 1.23 1.44 -12.34
N VAL A 31 0.44 1.66 -11.29
CA VAL A 31 -0.38 0.60 -10.69
C VAL A 31 -1.42 0.10 -11.68
N ARG A 32 -2.11 1.01 -12.38
CA ARG A 32 -3.07 0.64 -13.42
C ARG A 32 -2.40 -0.16 -14.54
N ALA A 33 -1.26 0.29 -15.03
CA ALA A 33 -0.49 -0.40 -16.07
C ALA A 33 -0.07 -1.81 -15.61
N LEU A 34 0.39 -1.96 -14.36
CA LEU A 34 0.72 -3.26 -13.77
C LEU A 34 -0.48 -4.21 -13.81
N LEU A 35 -1.64 -3.77 -13.32
CA LEU A 35 -2.85 -4.60 -13.27
C LEU A 35 -3.38 -4.94 -14.67
N THR A 36 -3.29 -4.01 -15.63
CA THR A 36 -3.70 -4.23 -17.03
C THR A 36 -2.80 -5.26 -17.72
N ILE A 37 -1.49 -5.20 -17.56
CA ILE A 37 -0.58 -6.21 -18.14
C ILE A 37 -0.87 -7.61 -17.58
N MET A 38 -1.37 -7.71 -16.35
CA MET A 38 -1.71 -9.00 -15.72
C MET A 38 -3.01 -9.61 -16.25
N GLU A 39 -3.83 -8.86 -16.98
CA GLU A 39 -5.05 -9.38 -17.63
C GLU A 39 -4.74 -10.32 -18.80
N VAL A 40 -3.63 -10.07 -19.47
CA VAL A 40 -3.23 -10.88 -20.63
C VAL A 40 -2.70 -12.25 -20.16
N PRO A 41 -3.30 -13.36 -20.58
CA PRO A 41 -2.81 -14.69 -20.22
C PRO A 41 -1.40 -14.91 -20.80
N THR A 42 -0.42 -15.08 -19.94
CA THR A 42 0.99 -15.29 -20.34
C THR A 42 1.38 -16.76 -20.40
N SER A 43 0.48 -17.69 -20.09
CA SER A 43 0.77 -19.12 -20.02
C SER A 43 -0.40 -19.97 -20.46
N HIS A 44 -0.13 -21.10 -21.12
CA HIS A 44 -1.12 -22.14 -21.41
C HIS A 44 -1.41 -23.03 -20.19
N ASN A 45 -0.55 -23.03 -19.17
CA ASN A 45 -0.70 -23.83 -17.96
C ASN A 45 -1.83 -23.26 -17.08
N LYS A 46 -2.85 -24.10 -16.79
CA LYS A 46 -4.02 -23.72 -15.99
C LYS A 46 -3.64 -23.22 -14.59
N THR A 47 -2.73 -23.91 -13.91
CA THR A 47 -2.23 -23.52 -12.58
C THR A 47 -1.56 -22.13 -12.62
N GLN A 48 -0.73 -21.87 -13.63
CA GLN A 48 -0.07 -20.58 -13.76
C GLN A 48 -1.08 -19.46 -14.06
N ARG A 49 -2.12 -19.71 -14.85
CA ARG A 49 -3.21 -18.73 -15.07
C ARG A 49 -3.94 -18.42 -13.78
N ARG A 50 -4.26 -19.47 -12.99
CA ARG A 50 -4.89 -19.31 -11.67
C ARG A 50 -4.02 -18.43 -10.76
N LEU A 51 -2.74 -18.78 -10.58
CA LEU A 51 -1.82 -18.01 -9.75
C LEU A 51 -1.65 -16.56 -10.22
N ASN A 52 -1.68 -16.30 -11.53
CA ASN A 52 -1.62 -14.93 -12.05
C ASN A 52 -2.89 -14.14 -11.69
N LYS A 53 -4.08 -14.76 -11.80
CA LYS A 53 -5.37 -14.13 -11.38
C LYS A 53 -5.36 -13.88 -9.87
N GLU A 54 -4.87 -14.83 -9.07
CA GLU A 54 -4.70 -14.66 -7.61
C GLU A 54 -3.81 -13.47 -7.27
N CYS A 55 -2.61 -13.40 -7.88
CA CYS A 55 -1.69 -12.30 -7.65
C CYS A 55 -2.27 -10.96 -8.07
N LYS A 56 -3.00 -10.88 -9.20
CA LYS A 56 -3.63 -9.64 -9.65
C LYS A 56 -4.62 -9.12 -8.60
N VAL A 57 -5.51 -9.98 -8.12
CA VAL A 57 -6.51 -9.59 -7.11
C VAL A 57 -5.83 -9.25 -5.77
N LEU A 58 -4.80 -10.00 -5.40
CA LEU A 58 -4.03 -9.72 -4.20
C LEU A 58 -3.31 -8.35 -4.28
N PHE A 59 -2.75 -7.98 -5.44
CA PHE A 59 -2.14 -6.66 -5.66
C PHE A 59 -3.17 -5.55 -5.62
N LEU A 60 -4.37 -5.79 -6.16
CA LEU A 60 -5.48 -4.86 -6.03
C LEU A 60 -5.82 -4.61 -4.55
N LEU A 61 -5.89 -5.65 -3.71
CA LEU A 61 -6.14 -5.49 -2.28
C LEU A 61 -5.01 -4.74 -1.56
N TYR A 62 -3.74 -4.97 -1.93
CA TYR A 62 -2.64 -4.20 -1.37
C TYR A 62 -2.76 -2.70 -1.70
N TYR A 63 -3.19 -2.38 -2.92
CA TYR A 63 -3.34 -1.01 -3.37
C TYR A 63 -4.63 -0.35 -2.87
N CYS A 64 -5.78 -1.02 -2.94
CA CYS A 64 -7.08 -0.41 -2.57
C CYS A 64 -7.35 -0.42 -1.07
N CYS A 65 -6.82 -1.41 -0.34
CA CYS A 65 -7.12 -1.62 1.07
C CYS A 65 -5.88 -1.47 1.98
N GLY A 66 -4.71 -1.28 1.41
CA GLY A 66 -3.48 -1.09 2.17
C GLY A 66 -3.07 -2.30 3.01
N LEU A 67 -3.40 -3.53 2.61
CA LEU A 67 -3.02 -4.74 3.35
C LEU A 67 -1.50 -4.93 3.38
N ARG A 68 -0.98 -5.55 4.46
CA ARG A 68 0.38 -6.07 4.45
C ARG A 68 0.46 -7.33 3.59
N LEU A 69 1.65 -7.59 3.00
CA LEU A 69 1.87 -8.81 2.20
C LEU A 69 1.50 -10.09 2.99
N SER A 70 1.92 -10.17 4.25
CA SER A 70 1.60 -11.31 5.11
C SER A 70 0.10 -11.45 5.42
N GLU A 71 -0.63 -10.34 5.53
CA GLU A 71 -2.07 -10.33 5.85
C GLU A 71 -2.90 -10.79 4.65
N GLY A 72 -2.66 -10.17 3.48
CA GLY A 72 -3.43 -10.50 2.27
C GLY A 72 -3.23 -11.95 1.84
N ARG A 73 -1.98 -12.47 1.83
CA ARG A 73 -1.71 -13.82 1.35
C ARG A 73 -2.34 -14.93 2.22
N VAL A 74 -2.54 -14.70 3.54
CA VAL A 74 -3.15 -15.68 4.46
C VAL A 74 -4.61 -15.38 4.74
N LEU A 75 -5.23 -14.53 3.93
CA LEU A 75 -6.63 -14.17 4.09
C LEU A 75 -7.51 -15.41 3.90
N LYS A 76 -8.41 -15.65 4.85
CA LYS A 76 -9.37 -16.73 4.77
C LYS A 76 -10.70 -16.22 4.21
N ARG A 77 -11.46 -17.11 3.56
CA ARG A 77 -12.78 -16.78 3.00
C ARG A 77 -13.77 -16.35 4.08
N GLU A 78 -13.75 -17.00 5.25
CA GLU A 78 -14.59 -16.67 6.41
C GLU A 78 -14.40 -15.23 6.93
N ASN A 79 -13.27 -14.61 6.59
CA ASN A 79 -12.92 -13.24 7.00
C ASN A 79 -13.29 -12.18 5.95
N VAL A 80 -13.95 -12.56 4.86
CA VAL A 80 -14.41 -11.65 3.80
C VAL A 80 -15.92 -11.62 3.80
N ASP A 81 -16.49 -10.49 4.15
CA ASP A 81 -17.93 -10.25 4.07
C ASP A 81 -18.23 -9.38 2.84
N LEU A 82 -18.75 -10.02 1.79
CA LEU A 82 -19.11 -9.34 0.55
C LEU A 82 -20.45 -8.60 0.65
N GLY A 83 -21.25 -8.87 1.70
CA GLY A 83 -22.50 -8.15 1.95
C GLY A 83 -22.25 -6.75 2.48
N THR A 84 -21.31 -6.63 3.41
CA THR A 84 -20.90 -5.34 4.00
C THR A 84 -19.68 -4.73 3.31
N GLY A 85 -19.00 -5.45 2.42
CA GLY A 85 -17.75 -5.02 1.78
C GLY A 85 -16.60 -4.91 2.77
N THR A 86 -16.54 -5.80 3.79
CA THR A 86 -15.51 -5.74 4.82
C THR A 86 -14.60 -6.96 4.82
N ILE A 87 -13.36 -6.76 5.21
CA ILE A 87 -12.36 -7.80 5.44
C ILE A 87 -11.88 -7.70 6.88
N THR A 88 -12.00 -8.80 7.63
CA THR A 88 -11.45 -8.91 8.99
C THR A 88 -10.02 -9.40 8.93
N ILE A 89 -9.07 -8.59 9.35
CA ILE A 89 -7.67 -8.97 9.48
C ILE A 89 -7.42 -9.45 10.91
N ILE A 90 -7.16 -10.74 11.05
CA ILE A 90 -6.94 -11.39 12.35
C ILE A 90 -5.46 -11.45 12.66
N GLY A 91 -5.08 -11.20 13.93
CA GLY A 91 -3.73 -11.40 14.44
C GLY A 91 -2.66 -10.53 13.75
N SER A 92 -3.01 -9.32 13.33
CA SER A 92 -2.05 -8.40 12.73
C SER A 92 -0.89 -8.10 13.71
N LYS A 93 0.21 -7.54 13.22
CA LYS A 93 1.40 -7.22 14.03
C LYS A 93 1.03 -6.44 15.32
N GLY A 94 0.97 -7.13 16.46
CA GLY A 94 0.50 -6.58 17.74
C GLY A 94 -0.77 -7.27 18.27
N GLN A 95 -1.22 -8.38 17.68
CA GLN A 95 -2.37 -9.23 18.09
C GLN A 95 -3.72 -8.48 18.17
N LYS A 96 -3.88 -7.41 17.39
CA LYS A 96 -5.15 -6.69 17.30
C LYS A 96 -5.81 -6.97 15.95
N ASP A 97 -7.05 -7.39 16.01
CA ASP A 97 -7.90 -7.54 14.84
C ASP A 97 -8.33 -6.16 14.35
N ARG A 98 -8.55 -6.03 13.06
CA ARG A 98 -9.07 -4.81 12.46
C ARG A 98 -9.93 -5.10 11.25
N LEU A 99 -10.88 -4.22 11.00
CA LEU A 99 -11.68 -4.21 9.79
C LEU A 99 -11.00 -3.34 8.72
N VAL A 100 -11.08 -3.83 7.50
CA VAL A 100 -10.64 -3.14 6.28
C VAL A 100 -11.82 -3.12 5.32
N TYR A 101 -12.02 -2.00 4.63
CA TYR A 101 -13.15 -1.81 3.73
C TYR A 101 -12.72 -1.97 2.29
N LEU A 102 -13.51 -2.74 1.52
CA LEU A 102 -13.40 -2.84 0.07
C LEU A 102 -14.07 -1.60 -0.57
N PRO A 103 -13.45 -0.97 -1.57
CA PRO A 103 -14.16 -0.01 -2.39
C PRO A 103 -15.30 -0.72 -3.13
N HIS A 104 -16.34 0.02 -3.51
CA HIS A 104 -17.54 -0.56 -4.11
C HIS A 104 -17.22 -1.45 -5.32
N ASP A 105 -16.43 -0.92 -6.25
CA ASP A 105 -15.98 -1.68 -7.43
C ASP A 105 -15.12 -2.91 -7.07
N GLY A 106 -14.42 -2.86 -5.94
CA GLY A 106 -13.60 -3.96 -5.42
C GLY A 106 -14.43 -5.14 -4.93
N ILE A 107 -15.65 -4.91 -4.44
CA ILE A 107 -16.54 -5.98 -3.95
C ILE A 107 -16.88 -6.94 -5.10
N ASP A 108 -17.24 -6.44 -6.27
CA ASP A 108 -17.61 -7.26 -7.42
C ASP A 108 -16.41 -8.03 -7.97
N ILE A 109 -15.23 -7.39 -8.01
CA ILE A 109 -13.99 -8.06 -8.42
C ILE A 109 -13.63 -9.22 -7.47
N ILE A 110 -13.78 -9.01 -6.16
CA ILE A 110 -13.50 -10.06 -5.17
C ILE A 110 -14.53 -11.15 -5.23
N ARG A 111 -15.81 -10.83 -5.44
CA ARG A 111 -16.90 -11.83 -5.62
C ARG A 111 -16.60 -12.73 -6.81
N GLU A 112 -16.38 -12.15 -7.98
CA GLU A 112 -16.03 -12.90 -9.20
C GLU A 112 -14.78 -13.79 -9.00
N TYR A 113 -13.83 -13.27 -8.26
CA TYR A 113 -12.61 -14.02 -7.97
C TYR A 113 -12.85 -15.18 -7.00
N ILE A 114 -13.65 -15.00 -5.95
CA ILE A 114 -14.01 -16.07 -5.00
C ILE A 114 -14.78 -17.18 -5.70
N ASP A 115 -15.74 -16.84 -6.55
CA ASP A 115 -16.49 -17.81 -7.36
C ASP A 115 -15.57 -18.60 -8.30
N PHE A 116 -14.62 -17.91 -8.93
CA PHE A 116 -13.59 -18.57 -9.74
C PHE A 116 -12.73 -19.53 -8.93
N ILE A 117 -12.27 -19.14 -7.73
CA ILE A 117 -11.46 -20.02 -6.88
C ILE A 117 -12.29 -21.18 -6.31
N GLU A 118 -13.56 -20.96 -5.98
CA GLU A 118 -14.44 -22.05 -5.53
C GLU A 118 -14.57 -23.14 -6.59
N THR A 119 -14.67 -22.73 -7.87
CA THR A 119 -14.70 -23.68 -9.00
C THR A 119 -13.35 -24.37 -9.22
N ALA A 120 -12.25 -23.63 -9.10
CA ALA A 120 -10.88 -24.15 -9.39
C ALA A 120 -10.28 -24.97 -8.25
N ALA A 121 -10.69 -24.69 -7.01
CA ALA A 121 -10.18 -25.28 -5.79
C ALA A 121 -11.27 -25.23 -4.70
N PRO A 122 -12.26 -26.14 -4.74
CA PRO A 122 -13.38 -26.16 -3.81
C PRO A 122 -12.93 -26.52 -2.38
N ASN A 123 -13.70 -26.06 -1.38
CA ASN A 123 -13.52 -26.38 0.04
C ASN A 123 -12.16 -25.94 0.64
N ILE A 124 -11.51 -24.95 0.07
CA ILE A 124 -10.25 -24.41 0.60
C ILE A 124 -10.54 -23.18 1.46
N PRO A 125 -9.91 -23.05 2.64
CA PRO A 125 -10.17 -21.91 3.53
C PRO A 125 -9.55 -20.59 3.02
N TRP A 126 -8.54 -20.67 2.16
CA TRP A 126 -7.76 -19.52 1.72
C TRP A 126 -8.45 -18.78 0.56
N VAL A 127 -8.44 -17.46 0.62
CA VAL A 127 -8.81 -16.63 -0.54
C VAL A 127 -7.75 -16.77 -1.63
N PHE A 128 -6.47 -16.86 -1.26
CA PHE A 128 -5.34 -16.98 -2.18
C PHE A 128 -4.59 -18.30 -1.93
N PRO A 129 -5.10 -19.42 -2.45
CA PRO A 129 -4.43 -20.71 -2.31
C PRO A 129 -3.16 -20.74 -3.16
N GLY A 130 -2.08 -21.29 -2.62
CA GLY A 130 -0.82 -21.41 -3.34
C GLY A 130 -0.84 -22.47 -4.45
N PHE A 131 0.34 -22.83 -4.93
CA PHE A 131 0.49 -23.81 -6.01
C PHE A 131 -0.20 -25.15 -5.71
N GLY A 132 -0.02 -25.68 -4.50
CA GLY A 132 -0.60 -26.96 -4.06
C GLY A 132 -2.00 -26.87 -3.46
N VAL A 133 -2.61 -25.67 -3.44
CA VAL A 133 -3.95 -25.33 -2.91
C VAL A 133 -4.21 -25.62 -1.41
N ASP A 134 -3.44 -26.48 -0.78
CA ASP A 134 -3.51 -26.84 0.64
C ASP A 134 -2.99 -25.75 1.59
N LYS A 135 -2.19 -24.84 1.05
CA LYS A 135 -1.55 -23.74 1.77
C LYS A 135 -1.80 -22.41 1.05
N PRO A 136 -1.77 -21.29 1.78
CA PRO A 136 -1.86 -19.98 1.14
C PRO A 136 -0.65 -19.73 0.25
N ILE A 137 -0.81 -18.84 -0.72
CA ILE A 137 0.29 -18.43 -1.61
C ILE A 137 1.52 -18.00 -0.80
N SER A 138 2.71 -18.43 -1.20
CA SER A 138 3.95 -18.11 -0.50
C SER A 138 4.39 -16.66 -0.73
N CYS A 139 5.15 -16.08 0.20
CA CYS A 139 5.72 -14.74 0.02
C CYS A 139 6.57 -14.69 -1.26
N SER A 140 7.43 -15.69 -1.47
CA SER A 140 8.29 -15.78 -2.68
C SER A 140 7.47 -15.91 -3.96
N GLY A 141 6.32 -16.61 -3.93
CA GLY A 141 5.39 -16.69 -5.06
C GLY A 141 4.80 -15.33 -5.43
N VAL A 142 4.35 -14.57 -4.42
CA VAL A 142 3.83 -13.21 -4.61
C VAL A 142 4.91 -12.26 -5.14
N GLU A 143 6.11 -12.29 -4.55
CA GLU A 143 7.25 -11.47 -4.97
C GLU A 143 7.71 -11.82 -6.39
N SER A 144 7.81 -13.10 -6.71
CA SER A 144 8.18 -13.56 -8.05
C SER A 144 7.15 -13.15 -9.10
N CYS A 145 5.86 -13.23 -8.76
CA CYS A 145 4.78 -12.77 -9.63
C CYS A 145 4.87 -11.25 -9.85
N PHE A 146 5.02 -10.47 -8.77
CA PHE A 146 5.18 -9.03 -8.86
C PHE A 146 6.36 -8.65 -9.75
N ASN A 147 7.55 -9.19 -9.49
CA ASN A 147 8.77 -8.90 -10.23
C ASN A 147 8.65 -9.25 -11.71
N ARG A 148 7.96 -10.34 -12.04
CA ARG A 148 7.74 -10.78 -13.44
C ARG A 148 6.94 -9.74 -14.22
N TYR A 149 5.92 -9.14 -13.63
CA TYR A 149 5.05 -8.17 -14.32
C TYR A 149 5.60 -6.76 -14.19
N TRP A 150 6.14 -6.39 -13.04
CA TRP A 150 6.75 -5.08 -12.83
C TRP A 150 7.87 -4.79 -13.83
N LYS A 151 8.75 -5.75 -14.07
CA LYS A 151 9.85 -5.62 -15.04
C LYS A 151 9.40 -5.35 -16.48
N LYS A 152 8.13 -5.56 -16.81
CA LYS A 152 7.58 -5.23 -18.13
C LYS A 152 7.18 -3.76 -18.26
N LEU A 153 7.06 -3.04 -17.15
CA LEU A 153 6.74 -1.62 -17.16
C LEU A 153 7.95 -0.80 -17.62
N PRO A 154 7.73 0.27 -18.41
CA PRO A 154 8.81 1.17 -18.84
C PRO A 154 9.62 1.70 -17.66
N VAL A 155 8.95 2.09 -16.58
CA VAL A 155 9.59 2.65 -15.38
C VAL A 155 10.58 1.69 -14.72
N ALA A 156 10.36 0.39 -14.81
CA ALA A 156 11.28 -0.60 -14.23
C ALA A 156 12.72 -0.49 -14.79
N LYS A 157 12.86 0.04 -16.02
CA LYS A 157 14.18 0.22 -16.66
C LYS A 157 14.93 1.44 -16.14
N THR A 158 14.25 2.38 -15.51
CA THR A 158 14.85 3.62 -15.00
C THR A 158 15.23 3.53 -13.52
N LEU A 159 14.81 2.47 -12.84
CA LEU A 159 15.02 2.30 -11.41
C LEU A 159 16.31 1.53 -11.12
N GLU A 160 17.18 2.11 -10.30
CA GLU A 160 18.38 1.43 -9.79
C GLU A 160 18.01 0.21 -8.92
N LYS A 161 16.97 0.36 -8.11
CA LYS A 161 16.45 -0.70 -7.25
C LYS A 161 14.97 -0.94 -7.52
N GLN A 162 14.66 -2.20 -7.82
CA GLN A 162 13.27 -2.60 -8.07
C GLN A 162 12.46 -2.58 -6.78
N PRO A 163 11.19 -2.11 -6.83
CA PRO A 163 10.29 -2.15 -5.68
C PRO A 163 9.86 -3.58 -5.37
N THR A 164 9.34 -3.77 -4.18
CA THR A 164 8.67 -5.01 -3.75
C THR A 164 7.15 -4.83 -3.79
N PRO A 165 6.34 -5.89 -3.70
CA PRO A 165 4.87 -5.77 -3.64
C PRO A 165 4.36 -4.82 -2.56
N HIS A 166 5.15 -4.60 -1.52
CA HIS A 166 4.80 -3.67 -0.43
C HIS A 166 4.68 -2.21 -0.88
N CYS A 167 5.28 -1.85 -2.02
CA CYS A 167 5.14 -0.52 -2.61
C CYS A 167 3.68 -0.17 -2.96
N LEU A 168 2.83 -1.17 -3.23
CA LEU A 168 1.40 -0.95 -3.48
C LEU A 168 0.67 -0.43 -2.24
N ARG A 169 1.02 -0.95 -1.05
CA ARG A 169 0.50 -0.41 0.21
C ARG A 169 1.05 1.00 0.47
N HIS A 170 2.29 1.27 0.10
CA HIS A 170 2.84 2.62 0.22
C HIS A 170 2.08 3.60 -0.67
N ALA A 171 1.77 3.19 -1.92
CA ALA A 171 0.96 3.99 -2.84
C ALA A 171 -0.44 4.26 -2.26
N PHE A 172 -1.12 3.26 -1.70
CA PHE A 172 -2.41 3.45 -1.01
C PHE A 172 -2.34 4.56 0.04
N VAL A 173 -1.31 4.53 0.91
CA VAL A 173 -1.18 5.51 1.99
C VAL A 173 -0.95 6.92 1.45
N VAL A 174 -0.04 7.05 0.47
CA VAL A 174 0.29 8.35 -0.13
C VAL A 174 -0.90 8.90 -0.91
N ASP A 175 -1.58 8.06 -1.70
CA ASP A 175 -2.77 8.48 -2.45
C ASP A 175 -3.89 8.94 -1.53
N ARG A 176 -4.12 8.24 -0.41
CA ARG A 176 -5.12 8.64 0.58
C ARG A 176 -4.80 9.99 1.23
N ILE A 177 -3.54 10.22 1.58
CA ILE A 177 -3.11 11.50 2.15
C ILE A 177 -3.24 12.62 1.10
N ASN A 178 -2.84 12.37 -0.15
CA ASN A 178 -2.98 13.33 -1.24
C ASN A 178 -4.45 13.69 -1.50
N GLU A 179 -5.35 12.71 -1.51
CA GLU A 179 -6.79 12.95 -1.67
C GLU A 179 -7.33 13.86 -0.57
N TRP A 180 -7.00 13.58 0.70
CA TRP A 180 -7.39 14.47 1.80
C TRP A 180 -6.85 15.88 1.66
N MET A 181 -5.61 16.04 1.20
CA MET A 181 -5.03 17.38 0.96
C MET A 181 -5.77 18.12 -0.15
N LEU A 182 -6.12 17.44 -1.24
CA LEU A 182 -6.89 18.02 -2.35
C LEU A 182 -8.30 18.40 -1.94
N ASP A 183 -8.93 17.60 -1.08
CA ASP A 183 -10.27 17.84 -0.55
C ASP A 183 -10.30 18.88 0.59
N GLY A 184 -9.15 19.46 0.95
CA GLY A 184 -9.04 20.43 2.05
C GLY A 184 -9.24 19.83 3.45
N ILE A 185 -9.17 18.51 3.57
CA ILE A 185 -9.34 17.81 4.85
C ILE A 185 -8.07 17.96 5.69
N ASP A 186 -8.21 18.29 6.97
CA ASP A 186 -7.09 18.38 7.90
C ASP A 186 -6.41 17.00 8.09
N THR A 187 -5.34 16.79 7.34
CA THR A 187 -4.58 15.54 7.33
C THR A 187 -3.99 15.20 8.70
N ASN A 188 -3.64 16.20 9.53
CA ASN A 188 -3.11 15.93 10.87
C ASN A 188 -4.15 15.24 11.76
N LYS A 189 -5.42 15.60 11.60
CA LYS A 189 -6.53 14.94 12.32
C LYS A 189 -6.80 13.53 11.77
N MET A 190 -6.57 13.30 10.48
CA MET A 190 -6.88 12.02 9.82
C MET A 190 -5.76 10.98 9.95
N ILE A 191 -4.51 11.38 10.09
CA ILE A 191 -3.36 10.46 10.19
C ILE A 191 -3.50 9.44 11.34
N PRO A 192 -3.95 9.77 12.56
CA PRO A 192 -4.16 8.77 13.61
C PRO A 192 -5.17 7.69 13.23
N TYR A 193 -6.25 8.05 12.52
CA TYR A 193 -7.25 7.08 12.02
C TYR A 193 -6.65 6.18 10.95
N LEU A 194 -5.91 6.75 10.00
CA LEU A 194 -5.21 5.97 8.98
C LEU A 194 -4.18 5.02 9.62
N SER A 195 -3.44 5.48 10.61
CA SER A 195 -2.50 4.67 11.37
C SER A 195 -3.18 3.45 12.01
N ARG A 196 -4.33 3.67 12.64
CA ARG A 196 -5.14 2.58 13.23
C ARG A 196 -5.67 1.64 12.16
N TYR A 197 -6.21 2.18 11.06
CA TYR A 197 -6.70 1.40 9.91
C TYR A 197 -5.60 0.50 9.33
N LEU A 198 -4.40 1.02 9.17
CA LEU A 198 -3.23 0.28 8.67
C LEU A 198 -2.67 -0.73 9.70
N GLY A 199 -3.06 -0.64 10.96
CA GLY A 199 -2.51 -1.45 12.05
C GLY A 199 -1.04 -1.11 12.32
N HIS A 200 -0.67 0.18 12.25
CA HIS A 200 0.63 0.66 12.69
C HIS A 200 0.72 0.65 14.23
N LYS A 201 1.93 0.49 14.75
CA LYS A 201 2.15 0.53 16.21
C LYS A 201 2.09 1.95 16.76
N SER A 202 2.52 2.92 15.97
CA SER A 202 2.57 4.34 16.29
C SER A 202 2.11 5.17 15.10
N PRO A 203 1.47 6.31 15.32
CA PRO A 203 1.17 7.28 14.26
C PRO A 203 2.41 7.75 13.49
N ASP A 204 3.60 7.72 14.10
CA ASP A 204 4.86 8.13 13.47
C ASP A 204 5.18 7.31 12.21
N GLU A 205 4.78 6.02 12.19
CA GLU A 205 4.93 5.19 10.99
C GLU A 205 4.11 5.75 9.81
N THR A 206 2.99 6.41 10.10
CA THR A 206 2.12 7.03 9.08
C THR A 206 2.55 8.46 8.77
N PHE A 207 3.04 9.21 9.76
CA PHE A 207 3.61 10.55 9.53
C PHE A 207 4.79 10.55 8.56
N TYR A 208 5.54 9.45 8.48
CA TYR A 208 6.58 9.30 7.47
C TYR A 208 6.04 9.49 6.04
N TYR A 209 4.85 8.95 5.75
CA TYR A 209 4.21 9.09 4.43
C TYR A 209 3.68 10.50 4.18
N TYR A 210 3.29 11.20 5.23
CA TYR A 210 2.86 12.60 5.11
C TYR A 210 3.94 13.49 4.51
N HIS A 211 5.18 13.31 4.96
CA HIS A 211 6.30 14.06 4.38
C HIS A 211 6.55 13.70 2.91
N LEU A 212 6.33 12.46 2.53
CA LEU A 212 6.46 12.02 1.13
C LEU A 212 5.32 12.58 0.25
N ALA A 213 4.10 12.54 0.75
CA ALA A 213 2.91 13.08 0.07
C ALA A 213 3.05 14.60 -0.14
N ARG A 214 3.43 15.34 0.91
CA ARG A 214 3.62 16.79 0.85
C ARG A 214 4.69 17.18 -0.18
N LYS A 215 5.81 16.49 -0.23
CA LYS A 215 6.85 16.76 -1.24
C LYS A 215 6.34 16.51 -2.67
N ALA A 216 5.55 15.47 -2.88
CA ALA A 216 4.94 15.20 -4.18
C ALA A 216 3.94 16.30 -4.57
N PHE A 217 3.14 16.78 -3.61
CA PHE A 217 2.19 17.87 -3.82
C PHE A 217 2.89 19.19 -4.16
N ASP A 218 3.95 19.55 -3.44
CA ASP A 218 4.75 20.74 -3.73
C ASP A 218 5.36 20.70 -5.15
N VAL A 219 5.82 19.53 -5.60
CA VAL A 219 6.32 19.33 -6.97
C VAL A 219 5.20 19.46 -8.00
N ILE A 220 3.99 18.97 -7.72
CA ILE A 220 2.82 19.11 -8.60
C ILE A 220 2.45 20.58 -8.71
N LEU A 221 2.36 21.30 -7.60
CA LEU A 221 2.05 22.73 -7.59
C LEU A 221 3.10 23.57 -8.36
N GLN A 222 4.39 23.20 -8.25
CA GLN A 222 5.45 23.89 -9.00
C GLN A 222 5.38 23.63 -10.50
N LYS A 223 4.90 22.46 -10.92
CA LYS A 223 4.74 22.09 -12.34
C LYS A 223 3.40 22.54 -12.93
N ASP A 224 2.43 22.81 -12.09
CA ASP A 224 1.10 23.24 -12.52
C ASP A 224 1.12 24.75 -12.87
N SER A 225 1.28 25.06 -14.15
CA SER A 225 1.23 26.43 -14.66
C SER A 225 -0.17 27.05 -14.61
N VAL A 226 -1.21 26.24 -14.39
CA VAL A 226 -2.62 26.68 -14.36
C VAL A 226 -2.95 27.26 -12.99
N SER A 227 -2.49 26.64 -11.89
CA SER A 227 -2.75 27.14 -10.54
C SER A 227 -2.12 28.50 -10.27
N LYS A 228 -0.98 28.80 -10.88
CA LYS A 228 -0.34 30.13 -10.81
C LYS A 228 -1.18 31.26 -11.43
N ARG A 229 -2.14 30.94 -12.30
CA ARG A 229 -3.06 31.91 -12.94
C ARG A 229 -4.36 32.12 -12.17
N VAL A 230 -4.68 31.21 -11.27
CA VAL A 230 -5.99 31.21 -10.55
C VAL A 230 -5.88 31.69 -9.11
N ILE A 231 -4.70 31.60 -8.49
CA ILE A 231 -4.51 32.11 -7.13
C ILE A 231 -3.97 33.53 -7.23
N PRO A 232 -4.73 34.60 -6.83
CA PRO A 232 -4.20 35.94 -6.74
C PRO A 232 -3.04 35.97 -5.74
N GLU A 233 -1.95 36.66 -6.12
CA GLU A 233 -0.88 36.96 -5.16
C GLU A 233 -1.50 37.81 -4.04
N VAL A 234 -1.58 37.24 -2.83
CA VAL A 234 -1.95 38.02 -1.63
C VAL A 234 -0.75 38.84 -1.28
N SER A 235 -0.81 40.15 -1.47
CA SER A 235 0.22 41.08 -1.01
C SER A 235 0.47 40.87 0.50
N PRO A 236 1.74 40.86 0.96
CA PRO A 236 2.00 40.90 2.39
C PRO A 236 1.32 42.12 2.97
N TYR A 237 0.54 41.94 4.06
CA TYR A 237 -0.02 43.06 4.77
C TYR A 237 1.14 43.96 5.23
N GLU A 238 1.15 45.21 4.76
CA GLU A 238 1.95 46.27 5.37
C GLU A 238 1.35 46.53 6.76
N GLU A 239 2.17 46.40 7.81
CA GLU A 239 1.87 46.81 9.18
C GLU A 239 1.83 48.36 9.30
#